data_c070041c8298d7ce5d3e791789722649
#
_entry.id   c070041c8298d7ce5d3e791789722649
#
_cell.length_a   1.000
_cell.length_b   1.000
_cell.length_c   1.000
_cell.angle_alpha   90.00
_cell.angle_beta   90.00
_cell.angle_gamma   90.00
#
_symmetry.space_group_name_H-M   'P 1'
#
loop_
_entity.id
_entity.type
_entity.pdbx_description
1 polymer ?
#
loop_
_entity_poly.entity_id
_entity_poly.type
_entity_poly.pdbx_seq_one_letter_code
_entity_poly.pdbx_strand_id
1 'polypeptide(L)'
;MNEKITTREEILEHALDIAMREGIDKVSIRKLAAECQIAIGSMYNYYPNKQALMTDVSENFWSIILLNQEELYRSGMGFTKFLGQYYSFLYGRLFQYDNSWLGAMDEKTKKQTVDFLRRVLDEDERVLPSIWNIDLNQEALCDYVLTNIIALLRMGENNCRFFIFLLEHLLYNA
;
A
#
# COMPACT_ATOMS: atom_id res chain seq x y z
N MET A 1 2.93 -34.01 25.65
CA MET A 1 2.59 -32.60 25.37
C MET A 1 2.47 -32.51 23.85
N ASN A 2 1.24 -32.43 23.32
CA ASN A 2 1.08 -32.30 21.87
C ASN A 2 1.66 -30.95 21.46
N GLU A 3 2.76 -30.92 20.72
CA GLU A 3 3.22 -29.73 20.02
C GLU A 3 2.11 -29.29 19.08
N LYS A 4 1.58 -28.09 19.29
CA LYS A 4 0.64 -27.50 18.34
C LYS A 4 1.39 -27.30 17.04
N ILE A 5 1.03 -28.06 16.01
CA ILE A 5 1.57 -27.85 14.67
C ILE A 5 0.97 -26.54 14.18
N THR A 6 1.81 -25.51 14.02
CA THR A 6 1.40 -24.26 13.39
C THR A 6 1.94 -24.21 11.96
N THR A 7 1.32 -23.41 11.10
CA THR A 7 1.78 -23.21 9.72
C THR A 7 2.41 -21.81 9.58
N ARG A 8 3.13 -21.57 8.48
CA ARG A 8 3.69 -20.24 8.17
C ARG A 8 2.57 -19.23 7.97
N GLU A 9 1.47 -19.67 7.38
CA GLU A 9 0.25 -18.86 7.14
C GLU A 9 -0.38 -18.43 8.47
N GLU A 10 -0.57 -19.35 9.43
CA GLU A 10 -1.09 -19.01 10.76
C GLU A 10 -0.18 -18.01 11.50
N ILE A 11 1.13 -18.19 11.41
CA ILE A 11 2.10 -17.25 12.00
C ILE A 11 1.96 -15.87 11.35
N LEU A 12 1.81 -15.82 10.03
CA LEU A 12 1.65 -14.56 9.28
C LEU A 12 0.33 -13.87 9.64
N GLU A 13 -0.78 -14.60 9.78
CA GLU A 13 -2.05 -14.05 10.25
C GLU A 13 -1.92 -13.40 11.64
N HIS A 14 -1.30 -14.09 12.59
CA HIS A 14 -1.01 -13.52 13.92
C HIS A 14 -0.10 -12.29 13.82
N ALA A 15 0.90 -12.31 12.94
CA ALA A 15 1.81 -11.19 12.75
C ALA A 15 1.07 -9.96 12.21
N LEU A 16 0.19 -10.16 11.23
CA LEU A 16 -0.67 -9.11 10.67
C LEU A 16 -1.63 -8.57 11.73
N ASP A 17 -2.27 -9.43 12.53
CA ASP A 17 -3.15 -8.99 13.61
C ASP A 17 -2.42 -8.10 14.63
N ILE A 18 -1.21 -8.51 15.07
CA ILE A 18 -0.38 -7.68 15.94
C ILE A 18 -0.04 -6.34 15.26
N ALA A 19 0.39 -6.39 13.99
CA ALA A 19 0.79 -5.21 13.25
C ALA A 19 -0.38 -4.22 13.07
N MET A 20 -1.58 -4.74 12.82
CA MET A 20 -2.79 -3.94 12.67
C MET A 20 -3.29 -3.37 14.01
N ARG A 21 -3.19 -4.12 15.07
CA ARG A 21 -3.71 -3.74 16.40
C ARG A 21 -2.77 -2.82 17.17
N GLU A 22 -1.45 -3.02 17.04
CA GLU A 22 -0.46 -2.37 17.90
C GLU A 22 0.62 -1.60 17.12
N GLY A 23 0.68 -1.75 15.80
CA GLY A 23 1.70 -1.19 14.93
C GLY A 23 2.72 -2.23 14.46
N ILE A 24 3.23 -2.04 13.25
CA ILE A 24 4.18 -2.96 12.61
C ILE A 24 5.47 -3.13 13.42
N ASP A 25 5.92 -2.08 14.12
CA ASP A 25 7.11 -2.11 14.96
C ASP A 25 7.00 -3.04 16.18
N LYS A 26 5.78 -3.37 16.58
CA LYS A 26 5.49 -4.28 17.71
C LYS A 26 5.57 -5.75 17.33
N VAL A 27 5.65 -6.06 16.05
CA VAL A 27 5.83 -7.43 15.57
C VAL A 27 7.26 -7.91 15.92
N SER A 28 7.35 -9.04 16.59
CA SER A 28 8.62 -9.66 16.94
C SER A 28 8.50 -11.18 17.01
N ILE A 29 9.60 -11.89 16.72
CA ILE A 29 9.68 -13.35 16.82
C ILE A 29 9.22 -13.85 18.19
N ARG A 30 9.64 -13.17 19.27
CA ARG A 30 9.28 -13.55 20.65
C ARG A 30 7.79 -13.39 20.92
N LYS A 31 7.19 -12.30 20.47
CA LYS A 31 5.77 -12.02 20.67
C LYS A 31 4.91 -13.02 19.90
N LEU A 32 5.28 -13.28 18.65
CA LEU A 32 4.60 -14.27 17.80
C LEU A 32 4.70 -15.68 18.38
N ALA A 33 5.86 -16.09 18.88
CA ALA A 33 6.01 -17.39 19.51
C ALA A 33 5.04 -17.55 20.68
N ALA A 34 4.84 -16.49 21.48
CA ALA A 34 3.88 -16.49 22.57
C ALA A 34 2.42 -16.55 22.09
N GLU A 35 2.04 -15.75 21.08
CA GLU A 35 0.70 -15.75 20.47
C GLU A 35 0.36 -17.11 19.83
N CYS A 36 1.29 -17.68 19.07
CA CYS A 36 1.14 -18.99 18.44
C CYS A 36 1.26 -20.17 19.42
N GLN A 37 1.68 -19.92 20.67
CA GLN A 37 1.92 -20.92 21.70
C GLN A 37 2.95 -21.99 21.30
N ILE A 38 4.03 -21.57 20.63
CA ILE A 38 5.16 -22.41 20.24
C ILE A 38 6.47 -21.90 20.85
N ALA A 39 7.48 -22.77 20.88
CA ALA A 39 8.81 -22.37 21.36
C ALA A 39 9.45 -21.34 20.40
N ILE A 40 10.20 -20.37 20.95
CA ILE A 40 10.91 -19.35 20.14
C ILE A 40 11.86 -20.04 19.13
N GLY A 41 12.51 -21.15 19.53
CA GLY A 41 13.36 -21.93 18.63
C GLY A 41 12.61 -22.51 17.42
N SER A 42 11.33 -22.90 17.60
CA SER A 42 10.48 -23.40 16.52
C SER A 42 10.12 -22.32 15.52
N MET A 43 10.03 -21.04 15.94
CA MET A 43 9.78 -19.93 15.03
C MET A 43 10.86 -19.78 13.96
N TYR A 44 12.11 -20.06 14.30
CA TYR A 44 13.23 -19.97 13.36
C TYR A 44 13.20 -21.01 12.23
N ASN A 45 12.40 -22.06 12.36
CA ASN A 45 12.13 -23.00 11.26
C ASN A 45 11.24 -22.37 10.17
N TYR A 46 10.42 -21.38 10.52
CA TYR A 46 9.52 -20.66 9.60
C TYR A 46 10.14 -19.35 9.11
N TYR A 47 10.78 -18.61 10.01
CA TYR A 47 11.39 -17.31 9.74
C TYR A 47 12.81 -17.27 10.30
N PRO A 48 13.85 -17.35 9.46
CA PRO A 48 15.23 -17.44 9.91
C PRO A 48 15.71 -16.19 10.70
N ASN A 49 15.02 -15.08 10.52
CA ASN A 49 15.28 -13.82 11.23
C ASN A 49 14.05 -12.90 11.19
N LYS A 50 14.10 -11.80 11.97
CA LYS A 50 13.02 -10.79 11.99
C LYS A 50 12.78 -10.16 10.62
N GLN A 51 13.84 -9.95 9.83
CA GLN A 51 13.71 -9.31 8.51
C GLN A 51 12.85 -10.13 7.56
N ALA A 52 13.05 -11.46 7.49
CA ALA A 52 12.24 -12.34 6.66
C ALA A 52 10.75 -12.32 7.06
N LEU A 53 10.47 -12.29 8.37
CA LEU A 53 9.11 -12.13 8.88
C LEU A 53 8.51 -10.77 8.45
N MET A 54 9.27 -9.68 8.63
CA MET A 54 8.79 -8.33 8.29
C MET A 54 8.54 -8.15 6.80
N THR A 55 9.33 -8.79 5.96
CA THR A 55 9.11 -8.83 4.50
C THR A 55 7.76 -9.47 4.18
N ASP A 56 7.48 -10.67 4.71
CA ASP A 56 6.20 -11.35 4.48
C ASP A 56 5.00 -10.54 4.99
N VAL A 57 5.12 -9.97 6.19
CA VAL A 57 4.06 -9.12 6.79
C VAL A 57 3.77 -7.91 5.90
N SER A 58 4.82 -7.25 5.42
CA SER A 58 4.70 -6.08 4.54
C SER A 58 4.10 -6.46 3.18
N GLU A 59 4.62 -7.50 2.54
CA GLU A 59 4.12 -7.98 1.24
C GLU A 59 2.64 -8.38 1.33
N ASN A 60 2.23 -9.06 2.40
CA ASN A 60 0.85 -9.46 2.58
C ASN A 60 -0.08 -8.26 2.78
N PHE A 61 0.29 -7.31 3.63
CA PHE A 61 -0.45 -6.07 3.83
C PHE A 61 -0.64 -5.32 2.51
N TRP A 62 0.44 -5.09 1.76
CA TRP A 62 0.36 -4.35 0.51
C TRP A 62 -0.36 -5.13 -0.60
N SER A 63 -0.32 -6.47 -0.59
CA SER A 63 -1.12 -7.25 -1.54
C SER A 63 -2.62 -7.03 -1.36
N ILE A 64 -3.08 -6.89 -0.12
CA ILE A 64 -4.48 -6.54 0.20
C ILE A 64 -4.81 -5.14 -0.33
N ILE A 65 -3.90 -4.18 -0.17
CA ILE A 65 -4.08 -2.82 -0.70
C ILE A 65 -4.17 -2.84 -2.24
N LEU A 66 -3.29 -3.59 -2.92
CA LEU A 66 -3.30 -3.73 -4.39
C LEU A 66 -4.59 -4.39 -4.92
N LEU A 67 -5.12 -5.41 -4.23
CA LEU A 67 -6.40 -6.01 -4.59
C LEU A 67 -7.56 -5.00 -4.46
N ASN A 68 -7.58 -4.22 -3.38
CA ASN A 68 -8.63 -3.23 -3.17
C ASN A 68 -8.57 -2.06 -4.18
N GLN A 69 -7.39 -1.68 -4.70
CA GLN A 69 -7.32 -0.65 -5.74
C GLN A 69 -7.98 -1.10 -7.05
N GLU A 70 -7.86 -2.38 -7.41
CA GLU A 70 -8.57 -2.95 -8.56
C GLU A 70 -10.10 -2.93 -8.36
N GLU A 71 -10.57 -3.22 -7.15
CA GLU A 71 -12.01 -3.18 -6.82
C GLU A 71 -12.58 -1.75 -6.79
N LEU A 72 -11.76 -0.77 -6.41
CA LEU A 72 -12.16 0.65 -6.39
C LEU A 72 -12.30 1.23 -7.80
N TYR A 73 -11.49 0.77 -8.75
CA TYR A 73 -11.54 1.25 -10.10
C TYR A 73 -12.75 0.66 -10.85
N ARG A 74 -13.43 1.52 -11.60
CA ARG A 74 -14.49 1.14 -12.53
C ARG A 74 -14.21 1.73 -13.89
N SER A 75 -14.32 0.94 -14.95
CA SER A 75 -14.13 1.42 -16.31
C SER A 75 -14.95 2.68 -16.59
N GLY A 76 -14.31 3.68 -17.19
CA GLY A 76 -14.88 5.01 -17.42
C GLY A 76 -14.86 5.95 -16.20
N MET A 77 -14.30 5.51 -15.05
CA MET A 77 -14.00 6.42 -13.96
C MET A 77 -12.78 7.25 -14.33
N GLY A 78 -12.90 8.57 -14.31
CA GLY A 78 -11.76 9.43 -14.58
C GLY A 78 -10.65 9.34 -13.54
N PHE A 79 -9.42 9.56 -14.01
CA PHE A 79 -8.20 9.41 -13.22
C PHE A 79 -8.22 10.19 -11.90
N THR A 80 -8.56 11.48 -11.92
CA THR A 80 -8.62 12.32 -10.72
C THR A 80 -9.69 11.88 -9.74
N LYS A 81 -10.84 11.41 -10.24
CA LYS A 81 -11.90 10.84 -9.41
C LYS A 81 -11.44 9.56 -8.73
N PHE A 82 -10.77 8.66 -9.48
CA PHE A 82 -10.17 7.46 -8.92
C PHE A 82 -9.17 7.82 -7.82
N LEU A 83 -8.25 8.76 -8.08
CA LEU A 83 -7.24 9.17 -7.09
C LEU A 83 -7.86 9.67 -5.78
N GLY A 84 -8.94 10.47 -5.86
CA GLY A 84 -9.65 10.93 -4.67
C GLY A 84 -10.24 9.79 -3.83
N GLN A 85 -10.81 8.77 -4.48
CA GLN A 85 -11.34 7.59 -3.81
C GLN A 85 -10.22 6.71 -3.26
N TYR A 86 -9.17 6.50 -4.03
CA TYR A 86 -8.00 5.72 -3.62
C TYR A 86 -7.29 6.36 -2.43
N TYR A 87 -7.11 7.69 -2.45
CA TYR A 87 -6.56 8.42 -1.30
C TYR A 87 -7.40 8.22 -0.05
N SER A 88 -8.73 8.39 -0.15
CA SER A 88 -9.65 8.22 0.97
C SER A 88 -9.62 6.80 1.54
N PHE A 89 -9.52 5.82 0.67
CA PHE A 89 -9.36 4.41 1.05
C PHE A 89 -8.04 4.18 1.79
N LEU A 90 -6.91 4.65 1.23
CA LEU A 90 -5.59 4.53 1.87
C LEU A 90 -5.56 5.25 3.22
N TYR A 91 -6.06 6.48 3.28
CA TYR A 91 -6.12 7.24 4.52
C TYR A 91 -6.92 6.48 5.59
N GLY A 92 -8.11 5.99 5.26
CA GLY A 92 -8.94 5.22 6.18
C GLY A 92 -8.28 3.94 6.68
N ARG A 93 -7.55 3.23 5.80
CA ARG A 93 -6.82 2.01 6.17
C ARG A 93 -5.57 2.30 7.01
N LEU A 94 -4.75 3.25 6.57
CA LEU A 94 -3.46 3.54 7.21
C LEU A 94 -3.62 4.34 8.50
N PHE A 95 -4.62 5.22 8.59
CA PHE A 95 -4.87 6.00 9.79
C PHE A 95 -5.35 5.15 10.98
N GLN A 96 -5.98 3.99 10.68
CA GLN A 96 -6.35 3.01 11.72
C GLN A 96 -5.14 2.29 12.31
N TYR A 97 -4.01 2.22 11.56
CA TYR A 97 -2.90 1.31 11.86
C TYR A 97 -1.57 2.03 11.95
N ASP A 98 -1.39 3.18 12.40
CA ASP A 98 -0.07 3.84 12.45
C ASP A 98 0.61 4.00 11.05
N ASN A 99 1.14 5.18 10.77
CA ASN A 99 1.78 5.53 9.49
C ASN A 99 3.08 4.76 9.18
N SER A 100 3.52 3.87 10.06
CA SER A 100 4.71 3.02 9.89
C SER A 100 4.64 2.11 8.65
N TRP A 101 3.42 1.72 8.23
CA TRP A 101 3.19 0.95 7.00
C TRP A 101 3.65 1.64 5.72
N LEU A 102 3.59 2.98 5.67
CA LEU A 102 4.07 3.74 4.51
C LEU A 102 5.58 3.64 4.31
N GLY A 103 6.34 3.39 5.38
CA GLY A 103 7.77 3.12 5.30
C GLY A 103 8.11 1.69 4.86
N ALA A 104 7.15 0.79 4.90
CA ALA A 104 7.32 -0.63 4.59
C ALA A 104 6.93 -0.99 3.14
N MET A 105 6.50 -0.02 2.31
CA MET A 105 6.21 -0.27 0.89
C MET A 105 7.53 -0.53 0.15
N ASP A 106 7.64 -1.71 -0.45
CA ASP A 106 8.80 -2.10 -1.25
C ASP A 106 8.75 -1.58 -2.69
N GLU A 107 9.86 -1.68 -3.42
CA GLU A 107 9.96 -1.19 -4.81
C GLU A 107 9.06 -1.97 -5.77
N LYS A 108 8.80 -3.26 -5.50
CA LYS A 108 7.88 -4.08 -6.32
C LYS A 108 6.46 -3.56 -6.19
N THR A 109 6.01 -3.31 -4.96
CA THR A 109 4.68 -2.75 -4.67
C THR A 109 4.51 -1.36 -5.26
N LYS A 110 5.52 -0.49 -5.14
CA LYS A 110 5.51 0.83 -5.78
C LYS A 110 5.34 0.71 -7.29
N LYS A 111 6.13 -0.14 -7.94
CA LYS A 111 6.03 -0.37 -9.37
C LYS A 111 4.65 -0.87 -9.78
N GLN A 112 4.11 -1.85 -9.07
CA GLN A 112 2.76 -2.37 -9.34
C GLN A 112 1.68 -1.28 -9.21
N THR A 113 1.81 -0.41 -8.21
CA THR A 113 0.89 0.73 -8.03
C THR A 113 1.02 1.74 -9.17
N VAL A 114 2.25 2.08 -9.57
CA VAL A 114 2.50 3.00 -10.71
C VAL A 114 1.94 2.42 -12.01
N ASP A 115 2.19 1.15 -12.30
CA ASP A 115 1.66 0.46 -13.49
C ASP A 115 0.12 0.47 -13.50
N PHE A 116 -0.50 0.29 -12.34
CA PHE A 116 -1.94 0.40 -12.20
C PHE A 116 -2.45 1.82 -12.44
N LEU A 117 -1.82 2.83 -11.82
CA LEU A 117 -2.17 4.24 -12.01
C LEU A 117 -2.05 4.65 -13.47
N ARG A 118 -1.01 4.18 -14.17
CA ARG A 118 -0.82 4.45 -15.60
C ARG A 118 -1.96 3.86 -16.42
N ARG A 119 -2.39 2.61 -16.14
CA ARG A 119 -3.54 2.01 -16.81
C ARG A 119 -4.81 2.84 -16.63
N VAL A 120 -5.11 3.28 -15.40
CA VAL A 120 -6.27 4.14 -15.13
C VAL A 120 -6.18 5.48 -15.87
N LEU A 121 -4.97 6.05 -15.97
CA LEU A 121 -4.71 7.29 -16.71
C LEU A 121 -4.90 7.10 -18.22
N ASP A 122 -4.43 5.99 -18.78
CA ASP A 122 -4.56 5.66 -20.20
C ASP A 122 -6.02 5.43 -20.61
N GLU A 123 -6.86 4.93 -19.70
CA GLU A 123 -8.29 4.71 -19.94
C GLU A 123 -9.15 5.98 -19.79
N ASP A 124 -8.58 7.09 -19.30
CA ASP A 124 -9.31 8.36 -19.17
C ASP A 124 -9.25 9.20 -20.44
N GLU A 125 -10.24 9.01 -21.31
CA GLU A 125 -10.35 9.71 -22.62
C GLU A 125 -10.43 11.26 -22.51
N ARG A 126 -10.63 11.81 -21.31
CA ARG A 126 -10.70 13.26 -21.09
C ARG A 126 -9.33 13.90 -20.95
N VAL A 127 -8.29 13.10 -20.74
CA VAL A 127 -6.91 13.59 -20.65
C VAL A 127 -6.48 14.14 -22.01
N LEU A 128 -6.03 15.39 -22.03
CA LEU A 128 -5.63 16.05 -23.26
C LEU A 128 -4.32 15.46 -23.79
N PRO A 129 -4.29 14.92 -25.03
CA PRO A 129 -3.05 14.38 -25.60
C PRO A 129 -1.93 15.38 -25.74
N SER A 130 -2.26 16.69 -25.83
CA SER A 130 -1.31 17.79 -26.02
C SER A 130 -0.42 18.08 -24.82
N ILE A 131 -0.74 17.55 -23.64
CA ILE A 131 0.09 17.78 -22.44
C ILE A 131 1.37 16.95 -22.43
N TRP A 132 1.38 15.84 -23.19
CA TRP A 132 2.52 14.90 -23.16
C TRP A 132 3.70 15.43 -23.98
N ASN A 133 4.88 15.40 -23.37
CA ASN A 133 6.13 15.83 -23.97
C ASN A 133 7.32 15.08 -23.33
N ILE A 134 8.57 15.45 -23.66
CA ILE A 134 9.75 14.77 -23.16
C ILE A 134 9.93 14.89 -21.64
N ASP A 135 9.46 16.00 -21.06
CA ASP A 135 9.60 16.29 -19.63
C ASP A 135 8.40 15.78 -18.82
N LEU A 136 7.21 15.71 -19.46
CA LEU A 136 5.97 15.22 -18.86
C LEU A 136 5.45 14.03 -19.66
N ASN A 137 5.69 12.83 -19.17
CA ASN A 137 5.14 11.59 -19.68
C ASN A 137 4.32 10.88 -18.61
N GLN A 138 3.53 9.89 -19.03
CA GLN A 138 2.58 9.19 -18.16
C GLN A 138 3.26 8.48 -16.98
N GLU A 139 4.42 7.86 -17.20
CA GLU A 139 5.17 7.15 -16.16
C GLU A 139 5.68 8.13 -15.09
N ALA A 140 6.35 9.21 -15.52
CA ALA A 140 6.84 10.25 -14.62
C ALA A 140 5.70 10.91 -13.84
N LEU A 141 4.54 11.14 -14.48
CA LEU A 141 3.37 11.68 -13.79
C LEU A 141 2.84 10.71 -12.73
N CYS A 142 2.71 9.42 -13.03
CA CYS A 142 2.22 8.42 -12.08
C CYS A 142 3.18 8.22 -10.90
N ASP A 143 4.49 8.22 -11.12
CA ASP A 143 5.49 8.24 -10.05
C ASP A 143 5.37 9.46 -9.15
N TYR A 144 5.20 10.64 -9.76
CA TYR A 144 4.98 11.89 -9.03
C TYR A 144 3.68 11.84 -8.22
N VAL A 145 2.59 11.34 -8.81
CA VAL A 145 1.29 11.17 -8.13
C VAL A 145 1.43 10.26 -6.92
N LEU A 146 2.02 9.08 -7.08
CA LEU A 146 2.21 8.15 -5.96
C LEU A 146 3.08 8.76 -4.86
N THR A 147 4.16 9.43 -5.23
CA THR A 147 5.06 10.10 -4.26
C THR A 147 4.31 11.16 -3.45
N ASN A 148 3.46 11.97 -4.09
CA ASN A 148 2.66 12.99 -3.39
C ASN A 148 1.57 12.38 -2.52
N ILE A 149 0.89 11.33 -2.98
CA ILE A 149 -0.07 10.58 -2.15
C ILE A 149 0.60 10.08 -0.87
N ILE A 150 1.77 9.43 -0.98
CA ILE A 150 2.53 8.93 0.17
C ILE A 150 2.94 10.08 1.09
N ALA A 151 3.41 11.21 0.54
CA ALA A 151 3.82 12.38 1.31
C ALA A 151 2.63 12.97 2.10
N LEU A 152 1.48 13.18 1.47
CA LEU A 152 0.28 13.69 2.12
C LEU A 152 -0.22 12.75 3.23
N LEU A 153 -0.20 11.43 2.99
CA LEU A 153 -0.56 10.44 4.00
C LEU A 153 0.40 10.49 5.21
N ARG A 154 1.71 10.64 4.96
CA ARG A 154 2.71 10.79 6.05
C ARG A 154 2.53 12.07 6.87
N MET A 155 2.06 13.13 6.24
CA MET A 155 1.73 14.39 6.90
C MET A 155 0.42 14.31 7.70
N GLY A 156 -0.35 13.23 7.56
CA GLY A 156 -1.63 13.05 8.23
C GLY A 156 -2.77 13.88 7.58
N GLU A 157 -2.59 14.34 6.35
CA GLU A 157 -3.62 15.07 5.63
C GLU A 157 -4.84 14.19 5.39
N ASN A 158 -6.00 14.62 5.79
CA ASN A 158 -7.23 13.82 5.70
C ASN A 158 -7.89 13.84 4.31
N ASN A 159 -7.37 14.64 3.40
CA ASN A 159 -7.81 14.70 2.01
C ASN A 159 -6.69 15.19 1.08
N CYS A 160 -6.84 14.94 -0.21
CA CYS A 160 -5.92 15.40 -1.25
C CYS A 160 -6.56 16.38 -2.23
N ARG A 161 -7.58 17.15 -1.82
CA ARG A 161 -8.38 18.01 -2.70
C ARG A 161 -7.55 19.01 -3.50
N PHE A 162 -6.59 19.68 -2.85
CA PHE A 162 -5.72 20.62 -3.54
C PHE A 162 -4.85 19.95 -4.59
N PHE A 163 -4.32 18.78 -4.27
CA PHE A 163 -3.54 17.99 -5.22
C PHE A 163 -4.39 17.52 -6.43
N ILE A 164 -5.62 17.05 -6.18
CA ILE A 164 -6.57 16.70 -7.25
C ILE A 164 -6.89 17.93 -8.12
N PHE A 165 -7.15 19.09 -7.53
CA PHE A 165 -7.39 20.33 -8.27
C PHE A 165 -6.25 20.68 -9.23
N LEU A 166 -4.99 20.55 -8.78
CA LEU A 166 -3.83 20.79 -9.64
C LEU A 166 -3.77 19.79 -10.82
N LEU A 167 -4.04 18.50 -10.55
CA LEU A 167 -4.06 17.48 -11.59
C LEU A 167 -5.20 17.70 -12.59
N GLU A 168 -6.37 18.13 -12.14
CA GLU A 168 -7.49 18.46 -13.04
C GLU A 168 -7.15 19.60 -13.99
N HIS A 169 -6.47 20.65 -13.49
CA HIS A 169 -5.99 21.73 -14.35
C HIS A 169 -4.94 21.26 -15.35
N LEU A 170 -4.01 20.43 -14.92
CA LEU A 170 -2.98 19.90 -15.81
C LEU A 170 -3.57 18.97 -16.89
N LEU A 171 -4.45 18.05 -16.49
CA LEU A 171 -4.88 16.95 -17.37
C LEU A 171 -6.02 17.35 -18.32
N TYR A 172 -6.90 18.26 -17.90
CA TYR A 172 -8.17 18.51 -18.59
C TYR A 172 -8.37 19.94 -19.07
N ASN A 173 -7.55 20.91 -18.60
CA ASN A 173 -7.76 22.34 -18.90
C ASN A 173 -6.51 23.03 -19.49
N ALA A 174 -5.51 22.29 -19.93
CA ALA A 174 -4.29 22.84 -20.50
C ALA A 174 -4.49 23.51 -21.87
#